data_7e9f1c6a444c13bdf28c79025b93d50e
#
_entry.id   7e9f1c6a444c13bdf28c79025b93d50e
#
_cell.length_a   1.000
_cell.length_b   1.000
_cell.length_c   1.000
_cell.angle_alpha   90.00
_cell.angle_beta   90.00
_cell.angle_gamma   90.00
#
_symmetry.space_group_name_H-M   'P 1'
#
loop_
_entity.id
_entity.type
_entity.pdbx_description
1 polymer ?
#
loop_
_entity_poly.entity_id
_entity_poly.type
_entity_poly.pdbx_seq_one_letter_code
_entity_poly.pdbx_strand_id
1 'polypeptide(L)'
;FTIPKFLKEENYFIFSMHGNLSSMWNRNKAHPSLGYEKMYFRESFDFTEDDVINLGINDELFFKQTMPILENVEKENQNYMGTIITLSNHSPFKLASKHSDIDLTSHYKVTDASGSTTIEEKDYLSSTAVGEYIKSANYADKALGEFISYIKSSDYFNNTVFVFYGDHEAKLSRSEINYLYNLNPENGEVYDETNPNYVDYDYYDHELNKKTPLIIWTKDKYLQSIFTGKVTYTMGMYNVAATILNMYGIYNKYNIGEDIFTIKDDNLVVYPNGNILTNKVYYNNSTGEYKVLKEDNFTEDYIKNLSEIGEKRLEISNDIIVY
;
A
#
# COMPACT_ATOMS: atom_id res chain seq x y z
N PHE A 1 20.77 -6.30 6.48
CA PHE A 1 19.81 -7.41 6.68
C PHE A 1 18.54 -7.19 5.85
N THR A 2 18.59 -7.49 4.55
CA THR A 2 17.50 -7.27 3.59
C THR A 2 17.06 -8.59 2.99
N ILE A 3 15.79 -8.69 2.55
CA ILE A 3 15.29 -9.88 1.83
C ILE A 3 16.19 -10.23 0.64
N PRO A 4 16.60 -9.28 -0.24
CA PRO A 4 17.51 -9.55 -1.33
C PRO A 4 18.83 -10.21 -0.90
N LYS A 5 19.47 -9.74 0.18
CA LYS A 5 20.72 -10.32 0.66
C LYS A 5 20.56 -11.76 1.12
N PHE A 6 19.51 -12.04 1.91
CA PHE A 6 19.25 -13.40 2.39
C PHE A 6 19.00 -14.37 1.23
N LEU A 7 18.16 -13.99 0.27
CA LEU A 7 17.83 -14.84 -0.87
C LEU A 7 19.03 -14.99 -1.83
N LYS A 8 19.89 -13.99 -1.92
CA LYS A 8 21.15 -14.11 -2.66
C LYS A 8 22.09 -15.17 -2.06
N GLU A 9 22.17 -15.27 -0.73
CA GLU A 9 22.93 -16.30 -0.02
C GLU A 9 22.37 -17.71 -0.32
N GLU A 10 21.08 -17.81 -0.65
CA GLU A 10 20.39 -19.03 -1.07
C GLU A 10 20.45 -19.26 -2.61
N ASN A 11 21.32 -18.55 -3.31
CA ASN A 11 21.54 -18.64 -4.76
C ASN A 11 20.34 -18.23 -5.61
N TYR A 12 19.51 -17.31 -5.15
CA TYR A 12 18.49 -16.66 -5.98
C TYR A 12 19.12 -15.56 -6.83
N PHE A 13 18.68 -15.43 -8.08
CA PHE A 13 18.95 -14.26 -8.91
C PHE A 13 18.10 -13.08 -8.44
N ILE A 14 18.75 -11.99 -8.07
CA ILE A 14 18.09 -10.85 -7.41
C ILE A 14 18.04 -9.63 -8.32
N PHE A 15 16.86 -9.15 -8.64
CA PHE A 15 16.69 -7.96 -9.51
C PHE A 15 15.66 -6.97 -8.99
N SER A 16 15.72 -5.74 -9.53
CA SER A 16 14.72 -4.71 -9.29
C SER A 16 14.34 -3.98 -10.57
N MET A 17 13.11 -3.49 -10.64
CA MET A 17 12.57 -2.71 -11.75
C MET A 17 11.84 -1.47 -11.22
N HIS A 18 12.07 -0.32 -11.87
CA HIS A 18 11.40 0.92 -11.51
C HIS A 18 11.38 1.90 -12.68
N GLY A 19 10.21 2.48 -12.97
CA GLY A 19 10.01 3.41 -14.07
C GLY A 19 10.65 4.80 -13.90
N ASN A 20 11.44 5.04 -12.84
CA ASN A 20 12.13 6.31 -12.60
C ASN A 20 13.64 6.21 -12.86
N LEU A 21 14.31 7.36 -12.91
CA LEU A 21 15.76 7.46 -13.13
C LEU A 21 16.56 6.70 -12.07
N SER A 22 17.64 6.07 -12.50
CA SER A 22 18.58 5.34 -11.63
C SER A 22 19.23 6.26 -10.58
N SER A 23 19.43 7.51 -10.91
CA SER A 23 20.04 8.52 -10.02
C SER A 23 19.09 9.04 -8.94
N MET A 24 17.76 8.95 -9.18
CA MET A 24 16.78 9.43 -8.22
C MET A 24 16.88 8.61 -6.91
N TRP A 25 16.98 9.30 -5.77
CA TRP A 25 17.19 8.70 -4.45
C TRP A 25 18.46 7.83 -4.37
N ASN A 26 19.46 8.09 -5.23
CA ASN A 26 20.67 7.28 -5.32
C ASN A 26 20.44 5.78 -5.51
N ARG A 27 19.36 5.38 -6.20
CA ARG A 27 19.00 3.95 -6.37
C ARG A 27 20.12 3.14 -7.02
N ASN A 28 20.85 3.72 -7.96
CA ASN A 28 22.02 3.11 -8.60
C ASN A 28 23.14 2.72 -7.60
N LYS A 29 23.15 3.29 -6.40
CA LYS A 29 24.05 2.94 -5.29
C LYS A 29 23.33 2.14 -4.19
N ALA A 30 22.11 2.54 -3.86
CA ALA A 30 21.34 1.92 -2.79
C ALA A 30 20.95 0.48 -3.14
N HIS A 31 20.43 0.21 -4.33
CA HIS A 31 19.98 -1.15 -4.70
C HIS A 31 21.11 -2.18 -4.66
N PRO A 32 22.30 -1.94 -5.22
CA PRO A 32 23.42 -2.86 -5.04
C PRO A 32 23.78 -3.11 -3.58
N SER A 33 23.76 -2.06 -2.74
CA SER A 33 24.05 -2.21 -1.31
C SER A 33 22.98 -3.02 -0.56
N LEU A 34 21.75 -3.06 -1.06
CA LEU A 34 20.66 -3.88 -0.55
C LEU A 34 20.69 -5.34 -1.03
N GLY A 35 21.56 -5.69 -2.02
CA GLY A 35 21.72 -7.04 -2.52
C GLY A 35 21.23 -7.30 -3.94
N TYR A 36 20.66 -6.30 -4.62
CA TYR A 36 20.21 -6.43 -6.00
C TYR A 36 21.42 -6.58 -6.95
N GLU A 37 21.35 -7.52 -7.89
CA GLU A 37 22.40 -7.82 -8.87
C GLU A 37 22.11 -7.19 -10.23
N LYS A 38 20.83 -7.16 -10.61
CA LYS A 38 20.37 -6.54 -11.84
C LYS A 38 19.30 -5.51 -11.54
N MET A 39 19.42 -4.36 -12.17
CA MET A 39 18.47 -3.26 -11.97
C MET A 39 18.02 -2.73 -13.32
N TYR A 40 16.71 -2.57 -13.49
CA TYR A 40 16.09 -1.99 -14.66
C TYR A 40 15.40 -0.70 -14.23
N PHE A 41 16.04 0.42 -14.50
CA PHE A 41 15.49 1.75 -14.25
C PHE A 41 14.93 2.35 -15.54
N ARG A 42 14.39 3.58 -15.46
CA ARG A 42 13.81 4.30 -16.61
C ARG A 42 14.66 4.19 -17.87
N GLU A 43 15.97 4.26 -17.75
CA GLU A 43 16.94 4.21 -18.86
C GLU A 43 16.99 2.83 -19.56
N SER A 44 16.35 1.83 -19.00
CA SER A 44 16.27 0.47 -19.56
C SER A 44 15.00 0.23 -20.38
N PHE A 45 14.12 1.20 -20.48
CA PHE A 45 12.82 1.10 -21.14
C PHE A 45 12.72 2.08 -22.32
N ASP A 46 11.92 1.70 -23.32
CA ASP A 46 11.60 2.58 -24.45
C ASP A 46 10.35 3.42 -24.12
N PHE A 47 10.44 4.74 -24.21
CA PHE A 47 9.35 5.64 -23.88
C PHE A 47 9.51 6.99 -24.62
N THR A 48 8.43 7.75 -24.71
CA THR A 48 8.39 9.14 -25.13
C THR A 48 8.06 10.05 -23.94
N GLU A 49 8.15 11.36 -24.12
CA GLU A 49 7.78 12.29 -23.03
C GLU A 49 6.27 12.21 -22.70
N ASP A 50 5.42 11.81 -23.64
CA ASP A 50 3.98 11.60 -23.41
C ASP A 50 3.70 10.38 -22.53
N ASP A 51 4.65 9.46 -22.42
CA ASP A 51 4.56 8.27 -21.57
C ASP A 51 4.96 8.55 -20.12
N VAL A 52 5.40 9.77 -19.82
CA VAL A 52 5.87 10.13 -18.48
C VAL A 52 4.74 10.71 -17.65
N ILE A 53 4.44 10.08 -16.53
CA ILE A 53 3.54 10.61 -15.50
C ILE A 53 4.36 10.99 -14.28
N ASN A 54 4.33 12.28 -13.90
CA ASN A 54 5.06 12.81 -12.75
C ASN A 54 6.56 12.48 -12.79
N LEU A 55 6.97 11.47 -12.05
CA LEU A 55 8.36 11.14 -11.77
C LEU A 55 8.93 10.06 -12.71
N GLY A 56 8.12 9.41 -13.54
CA GLY A 56 8.62 8.31 -14.36
C GLY A 56 7.64 7.80 -15.41
N ILE A 57 7.99 6.69 -16.01
CA ILE A 57 7.17 6.01 -17.03
C ILE A 57 5.84 5.61 -16.40
N ASN A 58 4.74 5.81 -17.12
CA ASN A 58 3.41 5.39 -16.68
C ASN A 58 3.33 3.87 -16.46
N ASP A 59 2.52 3.44 -15.50
CA ASP A 59 2.49 2.04 -15.06
C ASP A 59 2.01 1.08 -16.14
N GLU A 60 1.15 1.51 -17.07
CA GLU A 60 0.69 0.68 -18.20
C GLU A 60 1.86 0.30 -19.11
N LEU A 61 2.62 1.29 -19.59
CA LEU A 61 3.79 1.05 -20.42
C LEU A 61 4.89 0.33 -19.67
N PHE A 62 5.11 0.69 -18.40
CA PHE A 62 6.09 0.06 -17.53
C PHE A 62 5.81 -1.45 -17.39
N PHE A 63 4.60 -1.85 -17.05
CA PHE A 63 4.22 -3.26 -16.97
C PHE A 63 4.34 -3.97 -18.33
N LYS A 64 3.89 -3.34 -19.40
CA LYS A 64 3.98 -3.91 -20.75
C LYS A 64 5.42 -4.29 -21.13
N GLN A 65 6.39 -3.45 -20.78
CA GLN A 65 7.81 -3.73 -21.06
C GLN A 65 8.48 -4.62 -19.99
N THR A 66 7.94 -4.64 -18.78
CA THR A 66 8.40 -5.53 -17.70
C THR A 66 8.09 -6.99 -17.99
N MET A 67 6.94 -7.30 -18.59
CA MET A 67 6.49 -8.68 -18.86
C MET A 67 7.50 -9.53 -19.63
N PRO A 68 8.04 -9.12 -20.79
CA PRO A 68 9.03 -9.93 -21.51
C PRO A 68 10.35 -10.07 -20.75
N ILE A 69 10.72 -9.10 -19.92
CA ILE A 69 11.92 -9.20 -19.06
C ILE A 69 11.70 -10.27 -18.00
N LEU A 70 10.52 -10.30 -17.36
CA LEU A 70 10.18 -11.32 -16.37
C LEU A 70 10.18 -12.74 -16.96
N GLU A 71 9.63 -12.92 -18.16
CA GLU A 71 9.69 -14.22 -18.86
C GLU A 71 11.13 -14.68 -19.13
N ASN A 72 12.01 -13.75 -19.53
CA ASN A 72 13.41 -14.08 -19.73
C ASN A 72 14.10 -14.44 -18.39
N VAL A 73 13.79 -13.72 -17.32
CA VAL A 73 14.30 -14.07 -15.99
C VAL A 73 13.88 -15.49 -15.58
N GLU A 74 12.60 -15.84 -15.78
CA GLU A 74 12.08 -17.18 -15.49
C GLU A 74 12.75 -18.28 -16.34
N LYS A 75 13.00 -18.00 -17.62
CA LYS A 75 13.68 -18.94 -18.53
C LYS A 75 15.15 -19.18 -18.16
N GLU A 76 15.83 -18.14 -17.72
CA GLU A 76 17.28 -18.16 -17.50
C GLU A 76 17.66 -18.59 -16.08
N ASN A 77 16.74 -18.43 -15.11
CA ASN A 77 17.04 -18.62 -13.69
C ASN A 77 16.06 -19.58 -13.05
N GLN A 78 16.56 -20.62 -12.42
CA GLN A 78 15.74 -21.58 -11.68
C GLN A 78 15.07 -20.94 -10.46
N ASN A 79 15.78 -20.07 -9.74
CA ASN A 79 15.31 -19.36 -8.57
C ASN A 79 15.59 -17.86 -8.76
N TYR A 80 14.61 -17.02 -8.51
CA TYR A 80 14.76 -15.57 -8.59
C TYR A 80 13.87 -14.84 -7.60
N MET A 81 14.27 -13.62 -7.28
CA MET A 81 13.46 -12.65 -6.52
C MET A 81 13.54 -11.29 -7.21
N GLY A 82 12.40 -10.73 -7.57
CA GLY A 82 12.28 -9.41 -8.17
C GLY A 82 11.47 -8.45 -7.33
N THR A 83 11.90 -7.19 -7.25
CA THR A 83 11.10 -6.09 -6.72
C THR A 83 10.71 -5.16 -7.86
N ILE A 84 9.40 -5.02 -8.10
CA ILE A 84 8.83 -4.15 -9.14
C ILE A 84 8.14 -2.99 -8.44
N ILE A 85 8.60 -1.77 -8.69
CA ILE A 85 8.11 -0.56 -8.02
C ILE A 85 7.33 0.27 -9.05
N THR A 86 6.02 0.39 -8.85
CA THR A 86 5.12 1.23 -9.65
C THR A 86 5.21 2.69 -9.23
N LEU A 87 4.66 3.61 -10.02
CA LEU A 87 4.86 5.03 -9.77
C LEU A 87 3.66 5.93 -10.10
N SER A 88 2.75 5.53 -10.97
CA SER A 88 1.71 6.44 -11.49
C SER A 88 0.73 6.91 -10.42
N ASN A 89 0.51 6.12 -9.36
CA ASN A 89 -0.32 6.51 -8.22
C ASN A 89 0.45 7.29 -7.13
N HIS A 90 1.64 7.78 -7.44
CA HIS A 90 2.38 8.66 -6.53
C HIS A 90 1.90 10.11 -6.65
N SER A 91 1.83 10.84 -5.53
CA SER A 91 1.50 12.27 -5.53
C SER A 91 2.52 13.10 -6.33
N PRO A 92 2.11 14.20 -7.00
CA PRO A 92 0.77 14.74 -7.13
C PRO A 92 -0.08 13.94 -8.13
N PHE A 93 -1.33 13.69 -7.80
CA PHE A 93 -2.20 12.73 -8.53
C PHE A 93 -2.75 13.28 -9.87
N LYS A 94 -2.71 14.58 -10.07
CA LYS A 94 -3.34 15.30 -11.18
C LYS A 94 -3.01 14.77 -12.58
N LEU A 95 -1.78 14.33 -12.81
CA LEU A 95 -1.38 13.86 -14.14
C LEU A 95 -1.93 12.46 -14.41
N ALA A 96 -1.81 11.54 -13.46
CA ALA A 96 -2.35 10.20 -13.58
C ALA A 96 -3.89 10.18 -13.65
N SER A 97 -4.56 11.11 -12.97
CA SER A 97 -6.03 11.23 -12.99
C SER A 97 -6.61 11.44 -14.38
N LYS A 98 -5.85 12.01 -15.31
CA LYS A 98 -6.27 12.24 -16.70
C LYS A 98 -6.39 10.96 -17.54
N HIS A 99 -5.78 9.87 -17.09
CA HIS A 99 -5.79 8.57 -17.75
C HIS A 99 -6.88 7.63 -17.20
N SER A 100 -7.68 8.10 -16.25
CA SER A 100 -8.78 7.35 -15.65
C SER A 100 -10.10 7.68 -16.34
N ASP A 101 -10.87 6.65 -16.61
CA ASP A 101 -12.24 6.75 -17.16
C ASP A 101 -13.31 6.73 -16.07
N ILE A 102 -12.94 6.67 -14.79
CA ILE A 102 -13.91 6.63 -13.69
C ILE A 102 -14.67 7.94 -13.61
N ASP A 103 -16.00 7.85 -13.62
CA ASP A 103 -16.90 8.98 -13.42
C ASP A 103 -17.14 9.21 -11.92
N LEU A 104 -16.85 10.42 -11.45
CA LEU A 104 -17.09 10.86 -10.08
C LEU A 104 -18.30 11.80 -9.97
N THR A 105 -19.11 11.88 -11.02
CA THR A 105 -20.31 12.70 -11.05
C THR A 105 -21.37 12.16 -10.10
N SER A 106 -21.86 13.00 -9.22
CA SER A 106 -22.97 12.68 -8.33
C SER A 106 -24.30 12.82 -9.09
N HIS A 107 -25.16 11.81 -8.97
CA HIS A 107 -26.50 11.77 -9.55
C HIS A 107 -27.53 11.83 -8.41
N TYR A 108 -28.38 12.84 -8.38
CA TYR A 108 -29.36 13.01 -7.32
C TYR A 108 -30.72 13.46 -7.84
N LYS A 109 -31.76 13.12 -7.10
CA LYS A 109 -33.13 13.44 -7.45
C LYS A 109 -33.53 14.83 -6.90
N VAL A 110 -33.97 15.70 -7.78
CA VAL A 110 -34.59 16.99 -7.39
C VAL A 110 -36.06 16.93 -7.69
N THR A 111 -36.89 17.16 -6.68
CA THR A 111 -38.35 17.26 -6.84
C THR A 111 -38.76 18.74 -6.73
N ASP A 112 -39.34 19.27 -7.78
CA ASP A 112 -39.82 20.66 -7.81
C ASP A 112 -41.12 20.86 -7.03
N ALA A 113 -41.54 22.10 -6.91
CA ALA A 113 -42.79 22.48 -6.19
C ALA A 113 -44.07 21.87 -6.81
N SER A 114 -44.01 21.39 -8.05
CA SER A 114 -45.12 20.72 -8.73
C SER A 114 -45.16 19.20 -8.47
N GLY A 115 -44.14 18.64 -7.79
CA GLY A 115 -43.97 17.22 -7.56
C GLY A 115 -43.28 16.47 -8.70
N SER A 116 -42.79 17.18 -9.72
CA SER A 116 -42.00 16.57 -10.81
C SER A 116 -40.59 16.31 -10.34
N THR A 117 -40.10 15.09 -10.59
CA THR A 117 -38.75 14.65 -10.19
C THR A 117 -37.86 14.59 -11.41
N THR A 118 -36.72 15.27 -11.34
CA THR A 118 -35.63 15.21 -12.32
C THR A 118 -34.37 14.64 -11.66
N ILE A 119 -33.47 14.08 -12.49
CA ILE A 119 -32.13 13.72 -12.05
C ILE A 119 -31.21 14.86 -12.43
N GLU A 120 -30.51 15.42 -11.45
CA GLU A 120 -29.44 16.37 -11.68
C GLU A 120 -28.08 15.68 -11.51
N GLU A 121 -27.08 16.20 -12.22
CA GLU A 121 -25.73 15.68 -12.25
C GLU A 121 -24.76 16.80 -11.88
N LYS A 122 -23.87 16.54 -10.93
CA LYS A 122 -22.82 17.50 -10.53
C LYS A 122 -21.53 16.77 -10.15
N ASP A 123 -20.43 17.31 -10.62
CA ASP A 123 -19.09 16.83 -10.27
C ASP A 123 -18.47 17.76 -9.23
N TYR A 124 -18.45 17.32 -7.99
CA TYR A 124 -17.84 18.03 -6.86
C TYR A 124 -16.44 17.52 -6.52
N LEU A 125 -16.04 16.35 -7.02
CA LEU A 125 -14.83 15.65 -6.60
C LEU A 125 -13.70 15.72 -7.62
N SER A 126 -13.97 15.66 -8.91
CA SER A 126 -12.92 15.44 -9.94
C SER A 126 -11.79 16.46 -9.93
N SER A 127 -12.03 17.69 -9.47
CA SER A 127 -11.02 18.75 -9.36
C SER A 127 -10.39 18.88 -7.96
N THR A 128 -10.78 18.03 -7.01
CA THR A 128 -10.20 18.01 -5.66
C THR A 128 -9.02 17.04 -5.59
N ALA A 129 -8.15 17.20 -4.60
CA ALA A 129 -7.04 16.26 -4.38
C ALA A 129 -7.52 14.82 -4.15
N VAL A 130 -8.66 14.65 -3.46
CA VAL A 130 -9.26 13.32 -3.26
C VAL A 130 -9.78 12.73 -4.57
N GLY A 131 -10.47 13.53 -5.40
CA GLY A 131 -10.95 13.08 -6.69
C GLY A 131 -9.80 12.73 -7.66
N GLU A 132 -8.75 13.55 -7.67
CA GLU A 132 -7.53 13.24 -8.43
C GLU A 132 -6.88 11.95 -7.94
N TYR A 133 -6.83 11.70 -6.63
CA TYR A 133 -6.35 10.44 -6.06
C TYR A 133 -7.20 9.24 -6.47
N ILE A 134 -8.53 9.32 -6.37
CA ILE A 134 -9.43 8.23 -6.77
C ILE A 134 -9.22 7.87 -8.24
N LYS A 135 -9.13 8.87 -9.12
CA LYS A 135 -8.85 8.67 -10.55
C LYS A 135 -7.46 8.06 -10.77
N SER A 136 -6.43 8.54 -10.06
CA SER A 136 -5.07 8.01 -10.14
C SER A 136 -5.00 6.55 -9.67
N ALA A 137 -5.68 6.21 -8.57
CA ALA A 137 -5.77 4.86 -8.06
C ALA A 137 -6.50 3.91 -9.03
N ASN A 138 -7.61 4.38 -9.64
CA ASN A 138 -8.33 3.62 -10.68
C ASN A 138 -7.44 3.33 -11.90
N TYR A 139 -6.65 4.29 -12.34
CA TYR A 139 -5.68 4.09 -13.43
C TYR A 139 -4.63 3.04 -13.05
N ALA A 140 -4.03 3.15 -11.87
CA ALA A 140 -3.01 2.20 -11.40
C ALA A 140 -3.59 0.78 -11.23
N ASP A 141 -4.81 0.65 -10.72
CA ASP A 141 -5.52 -0.63 -10.59
C ASP A 141 -5.78 -1.27 -11.96
N LYS A 142 -6.19 -0.48 -12.96
CA LYS A 142 -6.38 -0.94 -14.33
C LYS A 142 -5.07 -1.47 -14.93
N ALA A 143 -3.97 -0.73 -14.81
CA ALA A 143 -2.66 -1.15 -15.28
C ALA A 143 -2.18 -2.43 -14.59
N LEU A 144 -2.37 -2.54 -13.26
CA LEU A 144 -2.08 -3.75 -12.50
C LEU A 144 -2.96 -4.93 -12.94
N GLY A 145 -4.24 -4.67 -13.21
CA GLY A 145 -5.19 -5.67 -13.71
C GLY A 145 -4.75 -6.29 -15.05
N GLU A 146 -4.23 -5.49 -15.96
CA GLU A 146 -3.65 -5.95 -17.24
C GLU A 146 -2.41 -6.81 -17.01
N PHE A 147 -1.50 -6.38 -16.12
CA PHE A 147 -0.33 -7.16 -15.74
C PHE A 147 -0.71 -8.53 -15.15
N ILE A 148 -1.66 -8.57 -14.21
CA ILE A 148 -2.13 -9.83 -13.61
C ILE A 148 -2.80 -10.72 -14.67
N SER A 149 -3.55 -10.15 -15.60
CA SER A 149 -4.20 -10.89 -16.69
C SER A 149 -3.17 -11.53 -17.61
N TYR A 150 -2.10 -10.82 -17.91
CA TYR A 150 -0.96 -11.38 -18.64
C TYR A 150 -0.30 -12.54 -17.89
N ILE A 151 0.04 -12.38 -16.61
CA ILE A 151 0.63 -13.43 -15.78
C ILE A 151 -0.27 -14.68 -15.77
N LYS A 152 -1.60 -14.51 -15.63
CA LYS A 152 -2.56 -15.62 -15.64
C LYS A 152 -2.59 -16.39 -16.94
N SER A 153 -2.43 -15.70 -18.08
CA SER A 153 -2.49 -16.29 -19.42
C SER A 153 -1.15 -16.85 -19.89
N SER A 154 -0.03 -16.41 -19.33
CA SER A 154 1.32 -16.87 -19.69
C SER A 154 1.55 -18.33 -19.27
N ASP A 155 2.33 -19.09 -20.04
CA ASP A 155 2.79 -20.43 -19.67
C ASP A 155 3.86 -20.44 -18.57
N TYR A 156 4.38 -19.26 -18.24
CA TYR A 156 5.38 -19.04 -17.18
C TYR A 156 4.74 -18.75 -15.82
N PHE A 157 5.56 -18.57 -14.81
CA PHE A 157 5.20 -18.13 -13.46
C PHE A 157 4.35 -19.14 -12.66
N ASN A 158 4.39 -20.42 -13.03
CA ASN A 158 3.62 -21.45 -12.32
C ASN A 158 4.14 -21.72 -10.91
N ASN A 159 5.45 -21.51 -10.69
CA ASN A 159 6.12 -21.67 -9.38
C ASN A 159 6.44 -20.31 -8.73
N THR A 160 5.83 -19.23 -9.19
CA THR A 160 6.09 -17.89 -8.69
C THR A 160 5.02 -17.47 -7.69
N VAL A 161 5.45 -16.88 -6.58
CA VAL A 161 4.60 -16.21 -5.62
C VAL A 161 4.71 -14.71 -5.84
N PHE A 162 3.57 -14.05 -6.02
CA PHE A 162 3.46 -12.61 -6.15
C PHE A 162 3.01 -12.00 -4.82
N VAL A 163 3.75 -11.01 -4.35
CA VAL A 163 3.43 -10.25 -3.14
C VAL A 163 3.19 -8.80 -3.55
N PHE A 164 1.93 -8.36 -3.47
CA PHE A 164 1.53 -6.99 -3.75
C PHE A 164 1.28 -6.25 -2.44
N TYR A 165 1.92 -5.12 -2.25
CA TYR A 165 1.67 -4.28 -1.08
C TYR A 165 1.90 -2.81 -1.41
N GLY A 166 1.19 -1.92 -0.70
CA GLY A 166 1.47 -0.50 -0.76
C GLY A 166 2.65 -0.17 0.16
N ASP A 167 3.61 0.60 -0.33
CA ASP A 167 4.80 1.00 0.43
C ASP A 167 4.52 2.14 1.43
N HIS A 168 3.46 2.92 1.18
CA HIS A 168 2.94 3.95 2.09
C HIS A 168 1.50 4.33 1.71
N GLU A 169 0.86 5.11 2.58
CA GLU A 169 -0.48 5.66 2.37
C GLU A 169 -0.51 6.73 1.27
N ALA A 170 -1.72 7.07 0.78
CA ALA A 170 -1.95 8.26 -0.02
C ALA A 170 -1.58 9.52 0.77
N LYS A 171 -0.84 10.45 0.17
CA LYS A 171 -0.45 11.73 0.79
C LYS A 171 -1.59 12.75 0.71
N LEU A 172 -2.72 12.40 1.32
CA LEU A 172 -3.89 13.27 1.51
C LEU A 172 -3.91 13.79 2.94
N SER A 173 -4.22 15.06 3.11
CA SER A 173 -4.38 15.66 4.44
C SER A 173 -5.69 15.22 5.11
N ARG A 174 -5.74 15.34 6.44
CA ARG A 174 -6.98 15.07 7.18
C ARG A 174 -8.16 15.91 6.69
N SER A 175 -7.92 17.18 6.34
CA SER A 175 -8.97 18.06 5.82
C SER A 175 -9.52 17.62 4.46
N GLU A 176 -8.66 17.11 3.56
CA GLU A 176 -9.09 16.60 2.27
C GLU A 176 -9.96 15.35 2.41
N ILE A 177 -9.59 14.44 3.31
CA ILE A 177 -10.38 13.24 3.57
C ILE A 177 -11.68 13.60 4.34
N ASN A 178 -11.60 14.49 5.32
CA ASN A 178 -12.79 14.98 6.02
C ASN A 178 -13.80 15.62 5.05
N TYR A 179 -13.32 16.36 4.05
CA TYR A 179 -14.16 16.90 2.99
C TYR A 179 -14.94 15.80 2.27
N LEU A 180 -14.29 14.69 1.90
CA LEU A 180 -14.96 13.57 1.23
C LEU A 180 -16.07 12.95 2.10
N TYR A 181 -15.81 12.75 3.41
CA TYR A 181 -16.77 12.13 4.32
C TYR A 181 -17.98 13.03 4.60
N ASN A 182 -17.78 14.34 4.53
CA ASN A 182 -18.81 15.33 4.87
C ASN A 182 -19.40 16.07 3.65
N LEU A 183 -19.01 15.69 2.44
CA LEU A 183 -19.58 16.26 1.23
C LEU A 183 -21.04 15.81 1.05
N ASN A 184 -21.96 16.76 0.97
CA ASN A 184 -23.32 16.49 0.53
C ASN A 184 -23.36 16.32 -0.99
N PRO A 185 -23.63 15.14 -1.52
CA PRO A 185 -23.61 14.90 -2.97
C PRO A 185 -24.74 15.62 -3.72
N GLU A 186 -25.78 16.10 -3.03
CA GLU A 186 -26.93 16.75 -3.66
C GLU A 186 -26.68 18.23 -3.98
N ASN A 187 -25.91 18.92 -3.13
CA ASN A 187 -25.71 20.37 -3.31
C ASN A 187 -24.25 20.81 -3.26
N GLY A 188 -23.31 19.89 -2.91
CA GLY A 188 -21.89 20.18 -2.80
C GLY A 188 -21.48 20.94 -1.53
N GLU A 189 -22.40 21.15 -0.61
CA GLU A 189 -22.09 21.73 0.70
C GLU A 189 -21.43 20.71 1.60
N VAL A 190 -20.62 21.18 2.54
CA VAL A 190 -19.98 20.31 3.55
C VAL A 190 -20.85 20.32 4.80
N TYR A 191 -21.23 19.15 5.29
CA TYR A 191 -21.93 19.01 6.56
C TYR A 191 -21.11 19.57 7.70
N ASP A 192 -21.74 20.33 8.57
CA ASP A 192 -21.19 20.79 9.84
C ASP A 192 -21.62 19.88 11.00
N GLU A 193 -21.06 20.10 12.18
CA GLU A 193 -21.29 19.29 13.39
C GLU A 193 -22.75 19.23 13.84
N THR A 194 -23.61 20.13 13.36
CA THR A 194 -25.04 20.14 13.70
C THR A 194 -25.90 19.28 12.75
N ASN A 195 -25.29 18.85 11.64
CA ASN A 195 -25.99 18.03 10.65
C ASN A 195 -25.98 16.55 11.09
N PRO A 196 -27.14 15.83 11.05
CA PRO A 196 -27.22 14.44 11.46
C PRO A 196 -26.39 13.47 10.58
N ASN A 197 -25.95 13.89 9.40
CA ASN A 197 -25.09 13.13 8.51
C ASN A 197 -23.60 13.49 8.69
N TYR A 198 -23.26 14.40 9.61
CA TYR A 198 -21.87 14.75 9.88
C TYR A 198 -21.09 13.56 10.41
N VAL A 199 -19.91 13.37 9.84
CA VAL A 199 -18.92 12.37 10.28
C VAL A 199 -17.81 13.10 11.01
N ASP A 200 -17.69 12.85 12.32
CA ASP A 200 -16.56 13.34 13.11
C ASP A 200 -15.30 12.54 12.74
N TYR A 201 -14.60 13.02 11.70
CA TYR A 201 -13.37 12.43 11.21
C TYR A 201 -12.18 12.93 12.02
N ASP A 202 -11.87 12.22 13.09
CA ASP A 202 -10.85 12.59 14.06
C ASP A 202 -9.41 12.20 13.62
N TYR A 203 -8.45 12.43 14.49
CA TYR A 203 -7.05 12.07 14.24
C TYR A 203 -6.85 10.55 14.15
N TYR A 204 -7.58 9.79 14.94
CA TYR A 204 -7.53 8.33 14.92
C TYR A 204 -8.04 7.76 13.59
N ASP A 205 -9.15 8.30 13.07
CA ASP A 205 -9.67 7.88 11.77
C ASP A 205 -8.67 8.17 10.65
N HIS A 206 -7.97 9.30 10.74
CA HIS A 206 -6.89 9.63 9.80
C HIS A 206 -5.70 8.65 9.90
N GLU A 207 -5.29 8.24 11.11
CA GLU A 207 -4.26 7.22 11.28
C GLU A 207 -4.68 5.86 10.69
N LEU A 208 -5.95 5.46 10.83
CA LEU A 208 -6.47 4.24 10.24
C LEU A 208 -6.51 4.25 8.71
N ASN A 209 -6.64 5.41 8.09
CA ASN A 209 -6.60 5.54 6.63
C ASN A 209 -5.18 5.36 6.04
N LYS A 210 -4.16 5.24 6.86
CA LYS A 210 -2.81 4.86 6.44
C LYS A 210 -2.66 3.37 6.12
N LYS A 211 -3.73 2.60 6.13
CA LYS A 211 -3.74 1.19 5.75
C LYS A 211 -3.37 1.03 4.29
N THR A 212 -2.49 0.09 4.03
CA THR A 212 -2.14 -0.36 2.68
C THR A 212 -2.53 -1.82 2.49
N PRO A 213 -2.89 -2.24 1.27
CA PRO A 213 -3.19 -3.64 0.99
C PRO A 213 -1.91 -4.48 1.07
N LEU A 214 -2.06 -5.74 1.51
CA LEU A 214 -1.09 -6.81 1.33
C LEU A 214 -1.81 -8.01 0.72
N ILE A 215 -1.40 -8.43 -0.47
CA ILE A 215 -1.98 -9.56 -1.19
C ILE A 215 -0.84 -10.51 -1.56
N ILE A 216 -0.94 -11.77 -1.14
CA ILE A 216 -0.03 -12.84 -1.53
C ILE A 216 -0.81 -13.77 -2.46
N TRP A 217 -0.29 -13.97 -3.67
CA TRP A 217 -0.97 -14.72 -4.71
C TRP A 217 -0.01 -15.56 -5.54
N THR A 218 -0.46 -16.69 -6.04
CA THR A 218 0.26 -17.57 -6.97
C THR A 218 -0.70 -18.19 -7.98
N LYS A 219 -0.20 -18.63 -9.13
CA LYS A 219 -0.97 -19.44 -10.09
C LYS A 219 -1.15 -20.89 -9.63
N ASP A 220 -0.31 -21.38 -8.74
CA ASP A 220 -0.35 -22.76 -8.25
C ASP A 220 -1.69 -23.05 -7.54
N LYS A 221 -2.49 -23.92 -8.14
CA LYS A 221 -3.82 -24.28 -7.63
C LYS A 221 -3.77 -25.03 -6.30
N TYR A 222 -2.73 -25.80 -6.06
CA TYR A 222 -2.56 -26.52 -4.81
C TYR A 222 -2.25 -25.54 -3.67
N LEU A 223 -1.29 -24.63 -3.87
CA LEU A 223 -0.99 -23.60 -2.89
C LEU A 223 -2.19 -22.69 -2.63
N GLN A 224 -2.93 -22.28 -3.68
CA GLN A 224 -4.16 -21.53 -3.51
C GLN A 224 -5.18 -22.28 -2.62
N SER A 225 -5.34 -23.59 -2.79
CA SER A 225 -6.30 -24.38 -2.02
C SER A 225 -5.96 -24.48 -0.52
N ILE A 226 -4.67 -24.35 -0.18
CA ILE A 226 -4.20 -24.43 1.21
C ILE A 226 -4.21 -23.05 1.88
N PHE A 227 -3.79 -22.00 1.16
CA PHE A 227 -3.50 -20.68 1.73
C PHE A 227 -4.55 -19.61 1.41
N THR A 228 -5.67 -19.96 0.78
CA THR A 228 -6.73 -18.98 0.55
C THR A 228 -7.40 -18.57 1.87
N GLY A 229 -7.35 -17.29 2.17
CA GLY A 229 -7.94 -16.75 3.39
C GLY A 229 -7.71 -15.25 3.52
N LYS A 230 -8.26 -14.67 4.58
CA LYS A 230 -8.09 -13.27 4.95
C LYS A 230 -7.55 -13.18 6.36
N VAL A 231 -6.42 -12.49 6.53
CA VAL A 231 -5.89 -12.15 7.85
C VAL A 231 -6.42 -10.77 8.25
N THR A 232 -7.05 -10.68 9.42
CA THR A 232 -7.74 -9.47 9.91
C THR A 232 -7.12 -8.90 11.18
N TYR A 233 -6.07 -9.51 11.68
CA TYR A 233 -5.35 -9.03 12.86
C TYR A 233 -4.57 -7.76 12.56
N THR A 234 -4.29 -6.97 13.58
CA THR A 234 -3.46 -5.78 13.48
C THR A 234 -2.04 -6.15 13.04
N MET A 235 -1.57 -5.51 11.95
CA MET A 235 -0.26 -5.78 11.35
C MET A 235 0.36 -4.48 10.86
N GLY A 236 1.69 -4.36 11.00
CA GLY A 236 2.47 -3.28 10.41
C GLY A 236 3.17 -3.72 9.12
N MET A 237 3.60 -2.77 8.30
CA MET A 237 4.34 -3.06 7.06
C MET A 237 5.64 -3.83 7.31
N TYR A 238 6.26 -3.65 8.46
CA TYR A 238 7.46 -4.40 8.84
C TYR A 238 7.22 -5.91 9.05
N ASN A 239 5.96 -6.35 9.14
CA ASN A 239 5.60 -7.78 9.13
C ASN A 239 5.80 -8.43 7.75
N VAL A 240 5.77 -7.67 6.65
CA VAL A 240 5.94 -8.19 5.29
C VAL A 240 7.28 -8.89 5.12
N ALA A 241 8.37 -8.29 5.64
CA ALA A 241 9.71 -8.89 5.54
C ALA A 241 9.81 -10.21 6.31
N ALA A 242 9.26 -10.29 7.54
CA ALA A 242 9.22 -11.52 8.32
C ALA A 242 8.44 -12.61 7.58
N THR A 243 7.29 -12.25 7.02
CA THR A 243 6.42 -13.17 6.28
C THR A 243 7.12 -13.76 5.06
N ILE A 244 7.69 -12.90 4.21
CA ILE A 244 8.40 -13.35 3.00
C ILE A 244 9.56 -14.27 3.38
N LEU A 245 10.41 -13.88 4.33
CA LEU A 245 11.54 -14.70 4.73
C LEU A 245 11.11 -16.05 5.33
N ASN A 246 10.06 -16.07 6.15
CA ASN A 246 9.52 -17.32 6.69
C ASN A 246 8.98 -18.26 5.61
N MET A 247 8.37 -17.73 4.53
CA MET A 247 7.95 -18.56 3.39
C MET A 247 9.12 -19.31 2.74
N TYR A 248 10.35 -18.81 2.88
CA TYR A 248 11.59 -19.44 2.43
C TYR A 248 12.32 -20.23 3.54
N GLY A 249 11.73 -20.31 4.74
CA GLY A 249 12.37 -20.95 5.90
C GLY A 249 13.56 -20.17 6.46
N ILE A 250 13.67 -18.88 6.16
CA ILE A 250 14.78 -18.03 6.58
C ILE A 250 14.38 -17.24 7.82
N TYR A 251 15.12 -17.41 8.91
CA TYR A 251 14.96 -16.63 10.12
C TYR A 251 15.91 -15.43 10.15
N ASN A 252 15.33 -14.23 10.25
CA ASN A 252 16.09 -12.99 10.43
C ASN A 252 15.96 -12.49 11.87
N LYS A 253 17.01 -12.66 12.67
CA LYS A 253 17.06 -12.21 14.08
C LYS A 253 16.99 -10.69 14.27
N TYR A 254 17.18 -9.92 13.21
CA TYR A 254 17.11 -8.45 13.23
C TYR A 254 15.76 -7.90 12.77
N ASN A 255 14.79 -8.75 12.52
CA ASN A 255 13.45 -8.33 12.13
C ASN A 255 12.61 -8.02 13.37
N ILE A 256 12.05 -6.83 13.43
CA ILE A 256 11.11 -6.42 14.49
C ILE A 256 9.68 -6.87 14.20
N GLY A 257 9.39 -7.31 12.99
CA GLY A 257 8.08 -7.81 12.57
C GLY A 257 7.93 -9.31 12.82
N GLU A 258 6.68 -9.74 12.83
CA GLU A 258 6.28 -11.15 12.95
C GLU A 258 5.70 -11.63 11.63
N ASP A 259 5.76 -12.93 11.37
CA ASP A 259 5.12 -13.56 10.23
C ASP A 259 3.60 -13.48 10.36
N ILE A 260 2.92 -12.94 9.32
CA ILE A 260 1.46 -12.74 9.33
C ILE A 260 0.66 -14.04 9.50
N PHE A 261 1.22 -15.18 9.14
CA PHE A 261 0.58 -16.49 9.34
C PHE A 261 0.64 -16.99 10.78
N THR A 262 1.48 -16.38 11.62
CA THR A 262 1.61 -16.72 13.05
C THR A 262 1.03 -15.64 13.97
N ILE A 263 0.71 -14.47 13.44
CA ILE A 263 0.10 -13.37 14.19
C ILE A 263 -1.26 -13.78 14.78
N LYS A 264 -1.48 -13.36 16.02
CA LYS A 264 -2.72 -13.56 16.77
C LYS A 264 -3.39 -12.23 17.11
N ASP A 265 -4.52 -12.30 17.78
CA ASP A 265 -5.37 -11.16 18.15
C ASP A 265 -4.70 -10.17 19.11
N ASP A 266 -3.61 -10.54 19.74
CA ASP A 266 -2.84 -9.73 20.69
C ASP A 266 -1.65 -8.98 20.04
N ASN A 267 -1.50 -9.06 18.71
CA ASN A 267 -0.42 -8.34 18.03
C ASN A 267 -0.61 -6.82 18.11
N LEU A 268 0.51 -6.12 18.13
CA LEU A 268 0.54 -4.66 18.15
C LEU A 268 1.41 -4.08 17.04
N VAL A 269 1.02 -2.91 16.57
CA VAL A 269 1.80 -2.07 15.64
C VAL A 269 2.30 -0.84 16.35
N VAL A 270 3.58 -0.55 16.22
CA VAL A 270 4.20 0.68 16.71
C VAL A 270 4.49 1.58 15.52
N TYR A 271 3.97 2.80 15.56
CA TYR A 271 4.26 3.82 14.58
C TYR A 271 5.59 4.53 14.88
N PRO A 272 6.23 5.19 13.89
CA PRO A 272 7.49 5.91 14.12
C PRO A 272 7.41 7.03 15.17
N ASN A 273 6.22 7.58 15.41
CA ASN A 273 5.96 8.60 16.43
C ASN A 273 5.68 8.01 17.82
N GLY A 274 5.77 6.69 17.98
CA GLY A 274 5.49 5.99 19.22
C GLY A 274 4.02 5.65 19.47
N ASN A 275 3.10 6.06 18.60
CA ASN A 275 1.71 5.64 18.70
C ASN A 275 1.60 4.13 18.54
N ILE A 276 0.60 3.51 19.17
CA ILE A 276 0.41 2.07 19.16
C ILE A 276 -1.00 1.72 18.75
N LEU A 277 -1.11 0.74 17.88
CA LEU A 277 -2.38 0.15 17.47
C LEU A 277 -2.39 -1.34 17.78
N THR A 278 -3.47 -1.77 18.44
CA THR A 278 -3.82 -3.18 18.64
C THR A 278 -5.23 -3.42 18.09
N ASN A 279 -5.72 -4.65 18.13
CA ASN A 279 -7.14 -4.92 17.83
C ASN A 279 -8.11 -4.34 18.88
N LYS A 280 -7.61 -3.89 20.04
CA LYS A 280 -8.41 -3.45 21.19
C LYS A 280 -8.30 -1.96 21.46
N VAL A 281 -7.15 -1.38 21.23
CA VAL A 281 -6.81 -0.02 21.65
C VAL A 281 -5.93 0.64 20.61
N TYR A 282 -6.18 1.93 20.36
CA TYR A 282 -5.23 2.86 19.79
C TYR A 282 -4.71 3.77 20.91
N TYR A 283 -3.39 3.87 21.05
CA TYR A 283 -2.73 4.71 22.05
C TYR A 283 -1.94 5.82 21.35
N ASN A 284 -2.17 7.06 21.78
CA ASN A 284 -1.44 8.24 21.32
C ASN A 284 -0.29 8.55 22.28
N ASN A 285 0.93 8.29 21.85
CA ASN A 285 2.12 8.48 22.68
C ASN A 285 2.39 9.95 23.06
N SER A 286 1.97 10.91 22.23
CA SER A 286 2.22 12.34 22.48
C SER A 286 1.31 12.93 23.56
N THR A 287 0.08 12.42 23.69
CA THR A 287 -0.93 12.93 24.65
C THR A 287 -1.12 12.00 25.85
N GLY A 288 -0.72 10.72 25.72
CA GLY A 288 -1.02 9.68 26.70
C GLY A 288 -2.48 9.19 26.65
N GLU A 289 -3.28 9.71 25.73
CA GLU A 289 -4.67 9.32 25.55
C GLU A 289 -4.82 8.03 24.76
N TYR A 290 -5.92 7.33 24.95
CA TYR A 290 -6.22 6.13 24.18
C TYR A 290 -7.68 6.04 23.78
N LYS A 291 -7.93 5.40 22.63
CA LYS A 291 -9.27 5.11 22.12
C LYS A 291 -9.51 3.61 22.17
N VAL A 292 -10.60 3.21 22.81
CA VAL A 292 -11.04 1.80 22.87
C VAL A 292 -11.69 1.44 21.56
N LEU A 293 -11.20 0.37 20.90
CA LEU A 293 -11.67 -0.12 19.61
C LEU A 293 -12.57 -1.33 19.74
N LYS A 294 -12.34 -2.12 20.76
CA LYS A 294 -13.13 -3.29 21.10
C LYS A 294 -13.27 -3.34 22.61
N GLU A 295 -14.50 -3.37 23.09
CA GLU A 295 -14.75 -3.56 24.52
C GLU A 295 -14.13 -4.88 24.98
N ASP A 296 -13.24 -4.79 25.94
CA ASP A 296 -12.57 -5.89 26.61
C ASP A 296 -12.20 -5.49 28.02
N ASN A 297 -11.95 -6.46 28.89
CA ASN A 297 -11.48 -6.22 30.25
C ASN A 297 -9.97 -5.91 30.26
N PHE A 298 -9.60 -4.70 29.88
CA PHE A 298 -8.23 -4.23 30.03
C PHE A 298 -8.10 -3.23 31.18
N THR A 299 -6.93 -3.23 31.84
CA THR A 299 -6.61 -2.39 32.97
C THR A 299 -5.72 -1.22 32.56
N GLU A 300 -5.55 -0.21 33.43
CA GLU A 300 -4.57 0.86 33.23
C GLU A 300 -3.14 0.28 33.05
N ASP A 301 -2.83 -0.81 33.76
CA ASP A 301 -1.56 -1.51 33.59
C ASP A 301 -1.36 -2.07 32.18
N TYR A 302 -2.43 -2.45 31.49
CA TYR A 302 -2.37 -2.88 30.09
C TYR A 302 -1.88 -1.74 29.19
N ILE A 303 -2.44 -0.55 29.34
CA ILE A 303 -2.04 0.65 28.55
C ILE A 303 -0.58 1.03 28.84
N LYS A 304 -0.19 1.04 30.11
CA LYS A 304 1.20 1.30 30.49
C LYS A 304 2.17 0.29 29.88
N ASN A 305 1.83 -0.99 29.93
CA ASN A 305 2.64 -2.06 29.35
C ASN A 305 2.75 -1.93 27.81
N LEU A 306 1.69 -1.50 27.13
CA LEU A 306 1.75 -1.22 25.69
C LEU A 306 2.77 -0.11 25.38
N SER A 307 2.76 1.00 26.13
CA SER A 307 3.69 2.11 25.95
C SER A 307 5.14 1.64 26.12
N GLU A 308 5.44 0.89 27.19
CA GLU A 308 6.77 0.34 27.47
C GLU A 308 7.24 -0.61 26.33
N ILE A 309 6.37 -1.46 25.82
CA ILE A 309 6.66 -2.35 24.67
C ILE A 309 6.95 -1.53 23.42
N GLY A 310 6.15 -0.49 23.16
CA GLY A 310 6.31 0.38 22.01
C GLY A 310 7.65 1.11 22.00
N GLU A 311 8.01 1.74 23.12
CA GLU A 311 9.29 2.41 23.31
C GLU A 311 10.47 1.45 23.08
N LYS A 312 10.42 0.26 23.68
CA LYS A 312 11.45 -0.75 23.54
C LYS A 312 11.60 -1.25 22.10
N ARG A 313 10.50 -1.42 21.36
CA ARG A 313 10.56 -1.81 19.93
C ARG A 313 11.23 -0.72 19.09
N LEU A 314 10.94 0.56 19.33
CA LEU A 314 11.60 1.66 18.62
C LEU A 314 13.09 1.75 18.96
N GLU A 315 13.46 1.59 20.24
CA GLU A 315 14.85 1.55 20.69
C GLU A 315 15.62 0.43 19.97
N ILE A 316 15.10 -0.80 20.00
CA ILE A 316 15.71 -1.94 19.30
C ILE A 316 15.82 -1.68 17.79
N SER A 317 14.80 -1.10 17.16
CA SER A 317 14.85 -0.77 15.74
C SER A 317 15.97 0.23 15.42
N ASN A 318 16.14 1.25 16.26
CA ASN A 318 17.21 2.23 16.10
C ASN A 318 18.59 1.59 16.29
N ASP A 319 18.74 0.74 17.30
CA ASP A 319 20.00 0.03 17.57
C ASP A 319 20.40 -0.87 16.38
N ILE A 320 19.46 -1.59 15.78
CA ILE A 320 19.73 -2.42 14.59
C ILE A 320 20.24 -1.59 13.41
N ILE A 321 19.76 -0.35 13.25
CA ILE A 321 20.18 0.53 12.15
C ILE A 321 21.57 1.10 12.38
N VAL A 322 21.95 1.34 13.62
CA VAL A 322 23.23 1.98 13.99
C VAL A 322 24.41 0.99 14.01
N TYR A 323 24.17 -0.28 14.27
CA TYR A 323 25.18 -1.35 14.35
C TYR A 323 25.13 -2.28 13.12
#